data_8bead610677c143e96a72f383616cffe
#
_entry.id   8bead610677c143e96a72f383616cffe
#
_cell.length_a   1.000
_cell.length_b   1.000
_cell.length_c   1.000
_cell.angle_alpha   90.00
_cell.angle_beta   90.00
_cell.angle_gamma   90.00
#
_symmetry.space_group_name_H-M   'P 1'
#
loop_
_entity.id
_entity.type
_entity.pdbx_description
1 polymer ?
#
loop_
_entity_poly.entity_id
_entity_poly.type
_entity_poly.pdbx_seq_one_letter_code
_entity_poly.pdbx_strand_id
1 'polypeptide(L)'
;MNYWRVLGCLPLALLLSAAPAWTYPSVMIKSCWDGDTCRSRAGEKIRLACINAPELTGPRADPGLAKAARNHLRRMVVGKQVQIRRISKDRYGRTVAELFLAGPHITRRNVQQDMVASGHAVVMTKHAKQCPWTQ
;
A
#
# COMPACT_ATOMS: atom_id res chain seq x y z
N MET A 1 34.93 58.86 -21.99
CA MET A 1 33.97 57.82 -22.46
C MET A 1 33.89 56.77 -21.38
N ASN A 2 32.85 56.80 -20.58
CA ASN A 2 32.69 55.91 -19.42
C ASN A 2 31.74 54.79 -19.78
N TYR A 3 32.28 53.57 -19.96
CA TYR A 3 31.46 52.37 -20.12
C TYR A 3 31.03 51.85 -18.74
N TRP A 4 29.81 52.12 -18.39
CA TRP A 4 29.20 51.50 -17.19
C TRP A 4 28.79 50.06 -17.54
N ARG A 5 29.51 49.12 -16.98
CA ARG A 5 29.14 47.72 -17.00
C ARG A 5 27.99 47.48 -16.00
N VAL A 6 26.80 47.31 -16.53
CA VAL A 6 25.67 46.84 -15.74
C VAL A 6 25.84 45.33 -15.52
N LEU A 7 26.23 44.96 -14.31
CA LEU A 7 26.19 43.57 -13.87
C LEU A 7 24.73 43.21 -13.61
N GLY A 8 24.13 42.48 -14.54
CA GLY A 8 22.80 41.88 -14.36
C GLY A 8 22.84 40.79 -13.32
N CYS A 9 22.28 41.03 -12.14
CA CYS A 9 21.93 40.00 -11.17
C CYS A 9 20.79 39.15 -11.76
N LEU A 10 21.09 37.94 -12.17
CA LEU A 10 20.09 36.94 -12.48
C LEU A 10 19.50 36.42 -11.13
N PRO A 11 18.20 36.50 -10.94
CA PRO A 11 17.59 35.88 -9.75
C PRO A 11 17.72 34.35 -9.86
N LEU A 12 18.41 33.77 -8.91
CA LEU A 12 18.42 32.34 -8.71
C LEU A 12 16.99 31.90 -8.27
N ALA A 13 16.20 31.44 -9.23
CA ALA A 13 14.89 30.88 -8.94
C ALA A 13 15.07 29.59 -8.14
N LEU A 14 14.84 29.64 -6.84
CA LEU A 14 14.70 28.45 -6.01
C LEU A 14 13.45 27.69 -6.50
N LEU A 15 13.67 26.61 -7.23
CA LEU A 15 12.64 25.61 -7.49
C LEU A 15 12.34 24.90 -6.16
N LEU A 16 11.35 25.42 -5.42
CA LEU A 16 10.77 24.67 -4.32
C LEU A 16 10.07 23.44 -4.94
N SER A 17 10.74 22.29 -4.88
CA SER A 17 10.13 21.01 -5.15
C SER A 17 9.10 20.77 -4.04
N ALA A 18 7.82 21.01 -4.34
CA ALA A 18 6.72 20.66 -3.45
C ALA A 18 6.68 19.14 -3.34
N ALA A 19 7.11 18.59 -2.20
CA ALA A 19 6.88 17.19 -1.88
C ALA A 19 5.37 16.93 -1.90
N PRO A 20 4.90 15.78 -2.46
CA PRO A 20 3.49 15.48 -2.48
C PRO A 20 2.95 15.42 -1.04
N ALA A 21 1.85 16.13 -0.78
CA ALA A 21 1.29 16.39 0.55
C ALA A 21 0.77 15.14 1.30
N TRP A 22 0.84 13.94 0.70
CA TRP A 22 0.27 12.70 1.22
C TRP A 22 1.21 11.52 1.03
N THR A 23 2.27 11.47 1.85
CA THR A 23 3.19 10.32 1.86
C THR A 23 2.94 9.53 3.14
N TYR A 24 2.40 8.31 3.02
CA TYR A 24 2.37 7.39 4.13
C TYR A 24 3.76 6.81 4.39
N PRO A 25 4.05 6.34 5.63
CA PRO A 25 5.27 5.59 5.90
C PRO A 25 5.42 4.41 4.94
N SER A 26 6.66 4.01 4.68
CA SER A 26 6.97 2.84 3.86
C SER A 26 7.40 1.67 4.72
N VAL A 27 7.01 0.46 4.29
CA VAL A 27 7.46 -0.80 4.88
C VAL A 27 7.93 -1.75 3.77
N MET A 28 8.94 -2.55 4.07
CA MET A 28 9.38 -3.64 3.18
C MET A 28 8.58 -4.90 3.52
N ILE A 29 7.87 -5.46 2.57
CA ILE A 29 7.12 -6.69 2.78
C ILE A 29 8.04 -7.91 2.59
N LYS A 30 8.12 -8.72 3.63
CA LYS A 30 8.91 -9.96 3.64
C LYS A 30 8.15 -11.15 3.08
N SER A 31 6.89 -11.31 3.48
CA SER A 31 6.07 -12.47 3.13
C SER A 31 4.60 -12.19 3.28
N CYS A 32 3.76 -12.96 2.59
CA CYS A 32 2.31 -12.99 2.81
C CYS A 32 1.87 -14.44 3.03
N TRP A 33 1.04 -14.64 4.06
CA TRP A 33 0.55 -15.95 4.46
C TRP A 33 -0.59 -16.44 3.57
N ASP A 34 -1.52 -15.53 3.29
CA ASP A 34 -2.70 -15.73 2.45
C ASP A 34 -2.97 -14.47 1.61
N GLY A 35 -4.16 -14.32 1.07
CA GLY A 35 -4.53 -13.18 0.21
C GLY A 35 -4.83 -11.87 0.94
N ASP A 36 -4.75 -11.84 2.28
CA ASP A 36 -5.05 -10.64 3.06
C ASP A 36 -4.17 -10.43 4.30
N THR A 37 -3.11 -11.23 4.47
CA THR A 37 -2.20 -11.15 5.63
C THR A 37 -0.76 -11.22 5.19
N CYS A 38 0.02 -10.22 5.56
CA CYS A 38 1.44 -10.11 5.27
C CYS A 38 2.28 -9.84 6.52
N ARG A 39 3.60 -9.93 6.37
CA ARG A 39 4.58 -9.56 7.38
C ARG A 39 5.64 -8.67 6.76
N SER A 40 5.97 -7.58 7.45
CA SER A 40 7.10 -6.73 7.07
C SER A 40 8.44 -7.35 7.48
N ARG A 41 9.54 -6.84 6.93
CA ARG A 41 10.90 -7.20 7.37
C ARG A 41 11.15 -6.89 8.84
N ALA A 42 10.55 -5.82 9.36
CA ALA A 42 10.63 -5.46 10.77
C ALA A 42 9.81 -6.38 11.69
N GLY A 43 9.08 -7.35 11.15
CA GLY A 43 8.28 -8.31 11.90
C GLY A 43 6.83 -7.89 12.16
N GLU A 44 6.41 -6.73 11.69
CA GLU A 44 5.02 -6.27 11.82
C GLU A 44 4.09 -7.21 11.05
N LYS A 45 3.10 -7.77 11.75
CA LYS A 45 2.02 -8.55 11.12
C LYS A 45 0.96 -7.59 10.62
N ILE A 46 0.64 -7.66 9.34
CA ILE A 46 -0.25 -6.73 8.67
C ILE A 46 -1.46 -7.48 8.13
N ARG A 47 -2.65 -7.11 8.60
CA ARG A 47 -3.94 -7.56 8.06
C ARG A 47 -4.44 -6.48 7.10
N LEU A 48 -4.60 -6.84 5.83
CA LEU A 48 -5.11 -5.91 4.83
C LEU A 48 -6.54 -5.51 5.17
N ALA A 49 -6.75 -4.21 5.31
CA ALA A 49 -8.03 -3.66 5.75
C ALA A 49 -9.14 -3.83 4.70
N CYS A 50 -10.37 -3.98 5.17
CA CYS A 50 -11.59 -3.90 4.38
C CYS A 50 -11.81 -5.00 3.35
N ILE A 51 -10.94 -5.98 3.28
CA ILE A 51 -11.09 -7.14 2.39
C ILE A 51 -11.02 -8.46 3.15
N ASN A 52 -11.57 -9.49 2.54
CA ASN A 52 -11.43 -10.87 2.97
C ASN A 52 -11.06 -11.74 1.77
N ALA A 53 -9.95 -12.46 1.89
CA ALA A 53 -9.52 -13.44 0.91
C ALA A 53 -9.95 -14.85 1.29
N PRO A 54 -10.00 -15.81 0.36
CA PRO A 54 -10.26 -17.20 0.68
C PRO A 54 -9.26 -17.76 1.70
N GLU A 55 -9.76 -18.59 2.62
CA GLU A 55 -8.97 -19.18 3.70
C GLU A 55 -8.24 -20.45 3.23
N LEU A 56 -6.99 -20.63 3.69
CA LEU A 56 -6.19 -21.82 3.41
C LEU A 56 -6.65 -23.04 4.21
N THR A 57 -7.13 -22.80 5.43
CA THR A 57 -7.49 -23.82 6.41
C THR A 57 -8.78 -23.44 7.13
N GLY A 58 -9.40 -24.44 7.78
CA GLY A 58 -10.62 -24.23 8.55
C GLY A 58 -11.88 -24.69 7.83
N PRO A 59 -13.06 -24.54 8.47
CA PRO A 59 -14.33 -25.07 7.96
C PRO A 59 -14.84 -24.41 6.68
N ARG A 60 -14.33 -23.22 6.35
CA ARG A 60 -14.66 -22.47 5.11
C ARG A 60 -13.49 -22.40 4.13
N ALA A 61 -12.51 -23.29 4.30
CA ALA A 61 -11.33 -23.25 3.46
C ALA A 61 -11.64 -23.58 2.00
N ASP A 62 -11.02 -22.81 1.13
CA ASP A 62 -10.88 -23.12 -0.30
C ASP A 62 -9.39 -22.99 -0.66
N PRO A 63 -8.62 -24.07 -0.49
CA PRO A 63 -7.16 -24.02 -0.65
C PRO A 63 -6.72 -23.59 -2.04
N GLY A 64 -7.46 -23.93 -3.07
CA GLY A 64 -7.16 -23.56 -4.46
C GLY A 64 -7.27 -22.04 -4.66
N LEU A 65 -8.40 -21.46 -4.32
CA LEU A 65 -8.61 -20.01 -4.40
C LEU A 65 -7.73 -19.25 -3.43
N ALA A 66 -7.50 -19.79 -2.22
CA ALA A 66 -6.62 -19.17 -1.23
C ALA A 66 -5.17 -19.07 -1.71
N LYS A 67 -4.64 -20.13 -2.33
CA LYS A 67 -3.30 -20.12 -2.93
C LYS A 67 -3.19 -19.14 -4.08
N ALA A 68 -4.21 -19.07 -4.94
CA ALA A 68 -4.26 -18.11 -6.05
C ALA A 68 -4.24 -16.67 -5.52
N ALA A 69 -5.07 -16.35 -4.54
CA ALA A 69 -5.11 -15.02 -3.90
C ALA A 69 -3.77 -14.66 -3.23
N ARG A 70 -3.20 -15.59 -2.46
CA ARG A 70 -1.88 -15.42 -1.84
C ARG A 70 -0.80 -15.14 -2.87
N ASN A 71 -0.76 -15.93 -3.94
CA ASN A 71 0.26 -15.78 -4.98
C ASN A 71 0.11 -14.46 -5.73
N HIS A 72 -1.11 -14.03 -5.98
CA HIS A 72 -1.38 -12.72 -6.58
C HIS A 72 -0.86 -11.58 -5.67
N LEU A 73 -1.20 -11.62 -4.38
CA LEU A 73 -0.72 -10.63 -3.42
C LEU A 73 0.82 -10.62 -3.31
N ARG A 74 1.44 -11.80 -3.24
CA ARG A 74 2.90 -11.92 -3.18
C ARG A 74 3.59 -11.27 -4.39
N ARG A 75 3.07 -11.46 -5.58
CA ARG A 75 3.63 -10.83 -6.79
C ARG A 75 3.57 -9.30 -6.73
N MET A 76 2.53 -8.77 -6.08
CA MET A 76 2.39 -7.31 -5.96
C MET A 76 3.33 -6.70 -4.92
N VAL A 77 3.55 -7.34 -3.78
CA VAL A 77 4.13 -6.65 -2.62
C VAL A 77 5.40 -7.27 -2.05
N VAL A 78 5.64 -8.57 -2.19
CA VAL A 78 6.79 -9.23 -1.54
C VAL A 78 8.10 -8.76 -2.16
N GLY A 79 9.05 -8.40 -1.29
CA GLY A 79 10.35 -7.86 -1.69
C GLY A 79 10.30 -6.40 -2.12
N LYS A 80 9.17 -5.73 -1.97
CA LYS A 80 8.99 -4.33 -2.35
C LYS A 80 8.75 -3.44 -1.13
N GLN A 81 9.18 -2.19 -1.24
CA GLN A 81 8.72 -1.14 -0.34
C GLN A 81 7.33 -0.70 -0.77
N VAL A 82 6.39 -0.75 0.15
CA VAL A 82 5.02 -0.28 -0.03
C VAL A 82 4.70 0.80 0.99
N GLN A 83 3.83 1.72 0.63
CA GLN A 83 3.29 2.67 1.59
C GLN A 83 2.21 1.99 2.43
N ILE A 84 2.14 2.32 3.71
CA ILE A 84 1.19 1.75 4.67
C ILE A 84 0.39 2.82 5.39
N ARG A 85 -0.94 2.76 5.28
CA ARG A 85 -1.86 3.52 6.11
C ARG A 85 -2.39 2.62 7.22
N ARG A 86 -1.83 2.76 8.41
CA ARG A 86 -2.28 2.02 9.60
C ARG A 86 -3.60 2.57 10.11
N ILE A 87 -4.56 1.70 10.36
CA ILE A 87 -5.91 2.05 10.85
C ILE A 87 -6.06 1.69 12.31
N SER A 88 -5.76 0.45 12.67
CA SER A 88 -5.95 -0.06 14.04
C SER A 88 -5.08 -1.30 14.30
N LYS A 89 -5.16 -1.80 15.51
CA LYS A 89 -4.69 -3.14 15.91
C LYS A 89 -5.89 -4.05 16.13
N ASP A 90 -5.81 -5.28 15.66
CA ASP A 90 -6.83 -6.26 15.98
C ASP A 90 -6.50 -7.04 17.28
N ARG A 91 -7.44 -7.88 17.70
CA ARG A 91 -7.28 -8.68 18.93
C ARG A 91 -6.13 -9.70 18.88
N TYR A 92 -5.59 -9.98 17.69
CA TYR A 92 -4.45 -10.88 17.49
C TYR A 92 -3.11 -10.14 17.41
N GLY A 93 -3.11 -8.82 17.65
CA GLY A 93 -1.92 -7.97 17.59
C GLY A 93 -1.47 -7.64 16.17
N ARG A 94 -2.28 -7.90 15.14
CA ARG A 94 -1.97 -7.51 13.77
C ARG A 94 -2.31 -6.05 13.55
N THR A 95 -1.51 -5.36 12.78
CA THR A 95 -1.83 -4.03 12.28
C THR A 95 -2.84 -4.15 11.14
N VAL A 96 -4.03 -3.61 11.33
CA VAL A 96 -5.03 -3.46 10.26
C VAL A 96 -4.66 -2.22 9.45
N ALA A 97 -4.37 -2.40 8.16
CA ALA A 97 -3.85 -1.31 7.34
C ALA A 97 -4.20 -1.46 5.86
N GLU A 98 -4.16 -0.34 5.15
CA GLU A 98 -4.11 -0.34 3.69
C GLU A 98 -2.67 -0.27 3.21
N LEU A 99 -2.39 -0.99 2.14
CA LEU A 99 -1.12 -0.95 1.43
C LEU A 99 -1.28 -0.29 0.07
N PHE A 100 -0.26 0.47 -0.32
CA PHE A 100 -0.24 1.16 -1.62
C PHE A 100 1.08 0.91 -2.32
N LEU A 101 0.98 0.58 -3.60
CA LEU A 101 2.13 0.60 -4.50
C LEU A 101 2.35 2.04 -4.95
N ALA A 102 3.57 2.52 -4.84
CA ALA A 102 3.95 3.84 -5.28
C ALA A 102 5.37 3.81 -5.83
N GLY A 103 5.63 4.62 -6.85
CA GLY A 103 6.94 4.73 -7.45
C GLY A 103 7.00 5.95 -8.38
N PRO A 104 8.18 6.31 -8.91
CA PRO A 104 8.38 7.53 -9.69
C PRO A 104 7.53 7.59 -10.98
N HIS A 105 7.08 6.44 -11.48
CA HIS A 105 6.28 6.33 -12.71
C HIS A 105 4.95 5.62 -12.48
N ILE A 106 4.57 5.37 -11.23
CA ILE A 106 3.35 4.64 -10.87
C ILE A 106 2.43 5.58 -10.10
N THR A 107 1.25 5.84 -10.65
CA THR A 107 0.17 6.41 -9.86
C THR A 107 -0.11 5.48 -8.68
N ARG A 108 -0.24 6.05 -7.50
CA ARG A 108 -0.49 5.31 -6.26
C ARG A 108 -1.66 4.33 -6.44
N ARG A 109 -1.37 3.03 -6.32
CA ARG A 109 -2.35 1.95 -6.46
C ARG A 109 -2.65 1.34 -5.10
N ASN A 110 -3.92 1.22 -4.76
CA ASN A 110 -4.37 0.53 -3.57
C ASN A 110 -4.32 -0.98 -3.80
N VAL A 111 -3.56 -1.69 -2.98
CA VAL A 111 -3.37 -3.15 -3.10
C VAL A 111 -4.67 -3.90 -2.84
N GLN A 112 -5.46 -3.49 -1.85
CA GLN A 112 -6.74 -4.14 -1.54
C GLN A 112 -7.75 -3.98 -2.67
N GLN A 113 -7.84 -2.80 -3.25
CA GLN A 113 -8.69 -2.54 -4.40
C GLN A 113 -8.31 -3.43 -5.59
N ASP A 114 -7.03 -3.63 -5.81
CA ASP A 114 -6.51 -4.53 -6.86
C ASP A 114 -6.88 -6.00 -6.58
N MET A 115 -6.76 -6.45 -5.33
CA MET A 115 -7.17 -7.80 -4.92
C MET A 115 -8.66 -8.05 -5.19
N VAL A 116 -9.51 -7.07 -4.94
CA VAL A 116 -10.96 -7.17 -5.22
C VAL A 116 -11.24 -7.11 -6.72
N ALA A 117 -10.63 -6.17 -7.43
CA ALA A 117 -10.82 -6.02 -8.88
C ALA A 117 -10.37 -7.25 -9.67
N SER A 118 -9.34 -7.95 -9.20
CA SER A 118 -8.84 -9.19 -9.81
C SER A 118 -9.60 -10.46 -9.39
N GLY A 119 -10.61 -10.34 -8.53
CA GLY A 119 -11.43 -11.47 -8.07
C GLY A 119 -10.78 -12.34 -6.99
N HIS A 120 -9.68 -11.87 -6.36
CA HIS A 120 -8.94 -12.61 -5.34
C HIS A 120 -9.37 -12.30 -3.90
N ALA A 121 -10.22 -11.30 -3.71
CA ALA A 121 -10.79 -10.95 -2.41
C ALA A 121 -12.15 -10.30 -2.59
N VAL A 122 -12.90 -10.20 -1.51
CA VAL A 122 -14.16 -9.49 -1.43
C VAL A 122 -14.10 -8.36 -0.41
N VAL A 123 -14.90 -7.32 -0.59
CA VAL A 123 -15.02 -6.24 0.39
C VAL A 123 -15.75 -6.75 1.63
N MET A 124 -15.18 -6.49 2.80
CA MET A 124 -15.83 -6.72 4.09
C MET A 124 -16.77 -5.56 4.41
N THR A 125 -18.04 -5.70 4.15
CA THR A 125 -19.04 -4.64 4.34
C THR A 125 -19.07 -4.06 5.75
N LYS A 126 -18.84 -4.89 6.77
CA LYS A 126 -18.76 -4.47 8.17
C LYS A 126 -17.69 -3.40 8.44
N HIS A 127 -16.62 -3.41 7.69
CA HIS A 127 -15.46 -2.53 7.88
C HIS A 127 -15.22 -1.58 6.70
N ALA A 128 -16.12 -1.59 5.70
CA ALA A 128 -15.94 -0.85 4.45
C ALA A 128 -15.72 0.65 4.65
N LYS A 129 -16.39 1.25 5.65
CA LYS A 129 -16.27 2.70 5.96
C LYS A 129 -14.84 3.15 6.31
N GLN A 130 -13.96 2.24 6.71
CA GLN A 130 -12.56 2.54 7.02
C GLN A 130 -11.71 2.79 5.77
N CYS A 131 -12.20 2.35 4.61
CA CYS A 131 -11.48 2.39 3.35
C CYS A 131 -12.29 3.18 2.31
N PRO A 132 -11.90 4.43 2.00
CA PRO A 132 -12.66 5.31 1.12
C PRO A 132 -12.94 4.74 -0.28
N TRP A 133 -12.05 3.90 -0.81
CA TRP A 133 -12.21 3.29 -2.14
C TRP A 133 -13.37 2.28 -2.23
N THR A 134 -13.96 1.89 -1.10
CA THR A 134 -15.09 0.95 -1.06
C THR A 134 -16.47 1.64 -1.21
N GLN A 135 -16.48 2.97 -1.24
CA GLN A 135 -17.71 3.79 -1.29
C GLN A 135 -18.15 4.06 -2.74
#